data_3e9686f78d7ce7cdbe7cad2e521ac4d8
#
_entry.id   3e9686f78d7ce7cdbe7cad2e521ac4d8
#
_cell.length_a   1.000
_cell.length_b   1.000
_cell.length_c   1.000
_cell.angle_alpha   90.00
_cell.angle_beta   90.00
_cell.angle_gamma   90.00
#
_symmetry.space_group_name_H-M   'P 1'
#
loop_
_entity.id
_entity.type
_entity.pdbx_description
1 polymer ?
#
loop_
_entity_poly.entity_id
_entity_poly.type
_entity_poly.pdbx_seq_one_letter_code
_entity_poly.pdbx_strand_id
1 'polypeptide(L)'
;MSLGLYLHIPYCFSKCRYCDFYSAPGQRGVPTQYVDALLRELARFASEAPLHPDTIYFGGGTPSLLSPADAARLIAAAAPAPGAEITLEANPETVTEQTLCGFREAGVNRISFGVQSARDSQLKALGRPHTARQARAAFAAARRAGFTNISGDIMLALPHYTQAEFDETLELIAEGGATHISAYLLKIEPDSAFGRHPPEGLPSPDEAADFYLYAVEHLEHHGYRQYEISNFAKPGYEGRHNLIYWDCGDYLGLGPAAHSCMGGRRFYYPADTEAFLNDNAAPVMDGGCGAEDYLILQLRLRKGLDLAAYKTRYGKEFSTAQLAFVKNCVKSGYATFDGSTLALTPAGLIVQNSILAELL
;
A
#
# COMPACT_ATOMS: atom_id res chain seq x y z
N MET A 1 20.09 1.15 -9.81
CA MET A 1 18.91 1.85 -9.22
C MET A 1 17.90 0.76 -8.88
N SER A 2 17.16 0.91 -7.80
CA SER A 2 16.13 -0.06 -7.42
C SER A 2 14.91 0.08 -8.35
N LEU A 3 14.34 -1.04 -8.82
CA LEU A 3 13.16 -1.07 -9.66
C LEU A 3 12.02 -1.82 -8.94
N GLY A 4 10.85 -1.18 -8.83
CA GLY A 4 9.61 -1.81 -8.42
C GLY A 4 8.79 -2.27 -9.61
N LEU A 5 8.21 -3.48 -9.56
CA LEU A 5 7.20 -3.92 -10.51
C LEU A 5 5.86 -4.09 -9.80
N TYR A 6 4.85 -3.34 -10.21
CA TYR A 6 3.47 -3.47 -9.74
C TYR A 6 2.61 -4.15 -10.80
N LEU A 7 1.94 -5.22 -10.42
CA LEU A 7 0.99 -5.95 -11.27
C LEU A 7 -0.42 -5.75 -10.73
N HIS A 8 -1.23 -4.99 -11.45
CA HIS A 8 -2.61 -4.73 -11.09
C HIS A 8 -3.51 -5.90 -11.45
N ILE A 9 -4.25 -6.43 -10.48
CA ILE A 9 -5.21 -7.52 -10.67
C ILE A 9 -6.61 -6.97 -10.39
N PRO A 10 -7.37 -6.54 -11.43
CA PRO A 10 -8.62 -5.80 -11.26
C PRO A 10 -9.83 -6.70 -10.98
N TYR A 11 -9.66 -7.84 -10.32
CA TYR A 11 -10.74 -8.80 -10.08
C TYR A 11 -11.01 -8.94 -8.59
N CYS A 12 -12.29 -8.89 -8.20
CA CYS A 12 -12.74 -9.06 -6.83
C CYS A 12 -13.88 -10.07 -6.76
N PHE A 13 -13.98 -10.81 -5.66
CA PHE A 13 -15.15 -11.61 -5.35
C PHE A 13 -16.38 -10.71 -5.13
N SER A 14 -16.20 -9.63 -4.33
CA SER A 14 -17.20 -8.60 -4.08
C SER A 14 -16.55 -7.22 -4.00
N LYS A 15 -17.29 -6.15 -4.24
CA LYS A 15 -16.82 -4.77 -4.09
C LYS A 15 -17.13 -4.30 -2.66
N CYS A 16 -16.11 -3.93 -1.90
CA CYS A 16 -16.26 -3.33 -0.58
C CYS A 16 -16.90 -1.94 -0.70
N ARG A 17 -17.67 -1.52 0.31
CA ARG A 17 -18.45 -0.27 0.24
C ARG A 17 -17.59 1.00 0.24
N TYR A 18 -16.40 0.93 0.79
CA TYR A 18 -15.45 2.05 0.87
C TYR A 18 -14.47 2.12 -0.31
N CYS A 19 -14.35 1.02 -1.07
CA CYS A 19 -13.27 0.85 -2.04
C CYS A 19 -13.56 1.59 -3.35
N ASP A 20 -12.62 2.42 -3.78
CA ASP A 20 -12.58 3.15 -5.05
C ASP A 20 -11.59 2.54 -6.06
N PHE A 21 -10.78 1.56 -5.66
CA PHE A 21 -9.83 0.92 -6.56
C PHE A 21 -10.51 0.35 -7.79
N TYR A 22 -9.87 0.54 -8.94
CA TYR A 22 -10.36 -0.03 -10.19
C TYR A 22 -10.42 -1.56 -10.08
N SER A 23 -11.63 -2.11 -10.05
CA SER A 23 -11.84 -3.56 -9.93
C SER A 23 -13.25 -3.98 -10.38
N ALA A 24 -13.33 -5.19 -10.97
CA ALA A 24 -14.57 -5.84 -11.40
C ALA A 24 -15.02 -6.87 -10.35
N PRO A 25 -16.19 -6.67 -9.69
CA PRO A 25 -16.72 -7.63 -8.72
C PRO A 25 -17.36 -8.85 -9.39
N GLY A 26 -17.67 -9.87 -8.57
CA GLY A 26 -18.36 -11.09 -9.02
C GLY A 26 -17.44 -12.15 -9.62
N GLN A 27 -16.13 -11.99 -9.46
CA GLN A 27 -15.14 -12.92 -10.02
C GLN A 27 -14.72 -13.97 -8.99
N ARG A 28 -14.48 -15.20 -9.47
CA ARG A 28 -13.98 -16.31 -8.63
C ARG A 28 -12.55 -16.75 -9.02
N GLY A 29 -11.94 -16.06 -9.96
CA GLY A 29 -10.59 -16.30 -10.45
C GLY A 29 -10.20 -15.22 -11.46
N VAL A 30 -8.93 -15.17 -11.81
CA VAL A 30 -8.40 -14.29 -12.85
C VAL A 30 -8.43 -15.03 -14.19
N PRO A 31 -9.04 -14.47 -15.26
CA PRO A 31 -9.05 -15.12 -16.56
C PRO A 31 -7.64 -15.29 -17.13
N THR A 32 -7.33 -16.43 -17.73
CA THR A 32 -6.02 -16.72 -18.34
C THR A 32 -5.63 -15.67 -19.39
N GLN A 33 -6.59 -15.18 -20.19
CA GLN A 33 -6.36 -14.11 -21.17
C GLN A 33 -5.83 -12.80 -20.53
N TYR A 34 -6.19 -12.53 -19.25
CA TYR A 34 -5.67 -11.36 -18.52
C TYR A 34 -4.20 -11.58 -18.12
N VAL A 35 -3.89 -12.77 -17.65
CA VAL A 35 -2.50 -13.17 -17.35
C VAL A 35 -1.63 -13.09 -18.59
N ASP A 36 -2.14 -13.57 -19.73
CA ASP A 36 -1.44 -13.50 -21.01
C ASP A 36 -1.25 -12.06 -21.50
N ALA A 37 -2.21 -11.15 -21.23
CA ALA A 37 -2.05 -9.72 -21.50
C ALA A 37 -0.94 -9.09 -20.62
N LEU A 38 -0.87 -9.41 -19.33
CA LEU A 38 0.23 -8.98 -18.47
C LEU A 38 1.60 -9.52 -18.93
N LEU A 39 1.65 -10.77 -19.34
CA LEU A 39 2.88 -11.38 -19.89
C LEU A 39 3.33 -10.71 -21.19
N ARG A 40 2.39 -10.32 -22.05
CA ARG A 40 2.68 -9.55 -23.27
C ARG A 40 3.29 -8.20 -22.94
N GLU A 41 2.72 -7.47 -21.96
CA GLU A 41 3.28 -6.18 -21.54
C GLU A 41 4.66 -6.33 -20.88
N LEU A 42 4.85 -7.33 -20.02
CA LEU A 42 6.18 -7.66 -19.45
C LEU A 42 7.20 -7.90 -20.55
N ALA A 43 6.86 -8.69 -21.57
CA ALA A 43 7.74 -8.97 -22.69
C ALA A 43 8.07 -7.72 -23.51
N ARG A 44 7.10 -6.78 -23.67
CA ARG A 44 7.29 -5.50 -24.36
C ARG A 44 8.34 -4.65 -23.65
N PHE A 45 8.22 -4.43 -22.34
CA PHE A 45 9.20 -3.67 -21.57
C PHE A 45 10.55 -4.39 -21.47
N ALA A 46 10.57 -5.71 -21.28
CA ALA A 46 11.79 -6.49 -21.21
C ALA A 46 12.55 -6.54 -22.55
N SER A 47 11.90 -6.29 -23.68
CA SER A 47 12.54 -6.20 -25.00
C SER A 47 13.43 -4.95 -25.15
N GLU A 48 13.14 -3.88 -24.40
CA GLU A 48 13.95 -2.65 -24.39
C GLU A 48 15.17 -2.78 -23.47
N ALA A 49 14.99 -3.38 -22.26
CA ALA A 49 16.04 -3.69 -21.32
C ALA A 49 15.57 -4.76 -20.32
N PRO A 50 16.46 -5.65 -19.82
CA PRO A 50 16.10 -6.57 -18.75
C PRO A 50 15.58 -5.82 -17.53
N LEU A 51 14.43 -6.25 -16.98
CA LEU A 51 13.77 -5.56 -15.86
C LEU A 51 14.48 -5.79 -14.52
N HIS A 52 14.73 -7.05 -14.16
CA HIS A 52 15.32 -7.46 -12.88
C HIS A 52 14.80 -6.68 -11.66
N PRO A 53 13.47 -6.62 -11.41
CA PRO A 53 12.92 -5.81 -10.34
C PRO A 53 13.38 -6.28 -8.96
N ASP A 54 13.70 -5.31 -8.08
CA ASP A 54 14.01 -5.56 -6.66
C ASP A 54 12.77 -5.88 -5.84
N THR A 55 11.60 -5.49 -6.35
CA THR A 55 10.31 -5.82 -5.76
C THR A 55 9.27 -6.12 -6.82
N ILE A 56 8.42 -7.13 -6.57
CA ILE A 56 7.19 -7.39 -7.33
C ILE A 56 6.01 -7.27 -6.37
N TYR A 57 5.00 -6.52 -6.75
CA TYR A 57 3.80 -6.33 -5.95
C TYR A 57 2.56 -6.65 -6.76
N PHE A 58 1.86 -7.71 -6.38
CA PHE A 58 0.54 -8.05 -6.91
C PHE A 58 -0.51 -7.34 -6.05
N GLY A 59 -1.16 -6.33 -6.61
CA GLY A 59 -2.14 -5.49 -5.90
C GLY A 59 -3.39 -5.18 -6.71
N GLY A 60 -4.27 -4.36 -6.16
CA GLY A 60 -5.43 -3.80 -6.83
C GLY A 60 -6.78 -4.30 -6.32
N GLY A 61 -7.41 -5.24 -6.99
CA GLY A 61 -8.66 -5.85 -6.56
C GLY A 61 -8.43 -6.92 -5.48
N THR A 62 -8.23 -8.16 -5.92
CA THR A 62 -7.94 -9.31 -5.05
C THR A 62 -6.93 -10.23 -5.74
N PRO A 63 -5.63 -9.94 -5.64
CA PRO A 63 -4.60 -10.72 -6.34
C PRO A 63 -4.55 -12.19 -5.97
N SER A 64 -4.99 -12.57 -4.78
CA SER A 64 -5.12 -13.98 -4.36
C SER A 64 -6.19 -14.79 -5.11
N LEU A 65 -6.92 -14.17 -6.05
CA LEU A 65 -7.74 -14.88 -7.04
C LEU A 65 -6.92 -15.44 -8.23
N LEU A 66 -5.65 -15.06 -8.37
CA LEU A 66 -4.72 -15.72 -9.28
C LEU A 66 -4.55 -17.19 -8.88
N SER A 67 -4.29 -18.04 -9.87
CA SER A 67 -3.75 -19.36 -9.56
C SER A 67 -2.27 -19.25 -9.19
N PRO A 68 -1.74 -20.09 -8.29
CA PRO A 68 -0.31 -20.16 -8.03
C PRO A 68 0.55 -20.35 -9.30
N ALA A 69 0.05 -21.13 -10.26
CA ALA A 69 0.73 -21.36 -11.54
C ALA A 69 0.83 -20.09 -12.39
N ASP A 70 -0.23 -19.25 -12.41
CA ASP A 70 -0.21 -17.97 -13.12
C ASP A 70 0.70 -16.97 -12.42
N ALA A 71 0.71 -16.92 -11.09
CA ALA A 71 1.67 -16.13 -10.34
C ALA A 71 3.12 -16.54 -10.66
N ALA A 72 3.40 -17.83 -10.73
CA ALA A 72 4.72 -18.35 -11.12
C ALA A 72 5.12 -17.92 -12.53
N ARG A 73 4.20 -17.95 -13.51
CA ARG A 73 4.45 -17.48 -14.89
C ARG A 73 4.83 -16.00 -14.91
N LEU A 74 4.08 -15.16 -14.20
CA LEU A 74 4.33 -13.71 -14.13
C LEU A 74 5.66 -13.39 -13.43
N ILE A 75 5.97 -14.07 -12.31
CA ILE A 75 7.23 -13.89 -11.58
C ILE A 75 8.41 -14.34 -12.46
N ALA A 76 8.31 -15.49 -13.12
CA ALA A 76 9.37 -15.98 -14.02
C ALA A 76 9.61 -15.01 -15.19
N ALA A 77 8.54 -14.47 -15.81
CA ALA A 77 8.64 -13.51 -16.89
C ALA A 77 9.27 -12.18 -16.47
N ALA A 78 9.02 -11.74 -15.22
CA ALA A 78 9.60 -10.52 -14.65
C ALA A 78 11.09 -10.68 -14.32
N ALA A 79 11.60 -11.91 -14.18
CA ALA A 79 13.00 -12.25 -13.86
C ALA A 79 13.57 -11.41 -12.69
N PRO A 80 12.96 -11.47 -11.48
CA PRO A 80 13.34 -10.60 -10.36
C PRO A 80 14.81 -10.74 -9.95
N ALA A 81 15.36 -9.68 -9.39
CA ALA A 81 16.71 -9.68 -8.82
C ALA A 81 16.81 -10.70 -7.67
N PRO A 82 18.00 -11.26 -7.40
CA PRO A 82 18.20 -12.13 -6.24
C PRO A 82 17.82 -11.43 -4.95
N GLY A 83 16.97 -12.05 -4.13
CA GLY A 83 16.46 -11.48 -2.87
C GLY A 83 15.38 -10.41 -3.05
N ALA A 84 14.73 -10.35 -4.21
CA ALA A 84 13.58 -9.47 -4.44
C ALA A 84 12.45 -9.73 -3.43
N GLU A 85 11.78 -8.67 -2.98
CA GLU A 85 10.53 -8.77 -2.24
C GLU A 85 9.38 -9.03 -3.22
N ILE A 86 8.67 -10.15 -3.06
CA ILE A 86 7.53 -10.51 -3.91
C ILE A 86 6.29 -10.58 -3.03
N THR A 87 5.46 -9.54 -3.11
CA THR A 87 4.26 -9.36 -2.30
C THR A 87 3.01 -9.78 -3.08
N LEU A 88 2.11 -10.49 -2.39
CA LEU A 88 0.75 -10.77 -2.85
C LEU A 88 -0.27 -10.24 -1.85
N GLU A 89 -1.18 -9.37 -2.30
CA GLU A 89 -2.37 -9.02 -1.51
C GLU A 89 -3.39 -10.16 -1.54
N ALA A 90 -4.01 -10.40 -0.40
CA ALA A 90 -4.98 -11.47 -0.23
C ALA A 90 -6.14 -11.06 0.67
N ASN A 91 -7.32 -11.56 0.35
CA ASN A 91 -8.43 -11.52 1.28
C ASN A 91 -8.52 -12.85 2.05
N PRO A 92 -8.87 -12.81 3.36
CA PRO A 92 -8.93 -14.03 4.17
C PRO A 92 -9.83 -15.15 3.62
N GLU A 93 -10.89 -14.79 2.91
CA GLU A 93 -11.84 -15.74 2.32
C GLU A 93 -11.37 -16.36 0.99
N THR A 94 -10.31 -15.83 0.38
CA THR A 94 -9.85 -16.28 -0.95
C THR A 94 -8.67 -17.23 -0.90
N VAL A 95 -8.14 -17.51 0.30
CA VAL A 95 -6.95 -18.33 0.47
C VAL A 95 -7.23 -19.62 1.24
N THR A 96 -6.47 -20.64 0.91
CA THR A 96 -6.36 -21.90 1.66
C THR A 96 -4.90 -22.18 1.92
N GLU A 97 -4.60 -23.10 2.84
CA GLU A 97 -3.21 -23.53 3.05
C GLU A 97 -2.55 -24.03 1.76
N GLN A 98 -3.31 -24.80 0.96
CA GLN A 98 -2.82 -25.31 -0.33
C GLN A 98 -2.47 -24.19 -1.31
N THR A 99 -3.33 -23.18 -1.47
CA THR A 99 -3.04 -22.04 -2.37
C THR A 99 -1.87 -21.21 -1.86
N LEU A 100 -1.74 -21.04 -0.54
CA LEU A 100 -0.62 -20.33 0.08
C LEU A 100 0.72 -21.07 -0.09
N CYS A 101 0.74 -22.41 0.06
CA CYS A 101 1.92 -23.23 -0.30
C CYS A 101 2.30 -23.03 -1.76
N GLY A 102 1.33 -23.09 -2.67
CA GLY A 102 1.59 -22.89 -4.10
C GLY A 102 2.13 -21.48 -4.42
N PHE A 103 1.64 -20.42 -3.77
CA PHE A 103 2.20 -19.07 -3.92
C PHE A 103 3.63 -18.97 -3.38
N ARG A 104 3.94 -19.66 -2.25
CA ARG A 104 5.32 -19.74 -1.74
C ARG A 104 6.24 -20.44 -2.75
N GLU A 105 5.81 -21.57 -3.32
CA GLU A 105 6.54 -22.31 -4.35
C GLU A 105 6.73 -21.47 -5.63
N ALA A 106 5.72 -20.64 -5.98
CA ALA A 106 5.80 -19.70 -7.09
C ALA A 106 6.83 -18.58 -6.87
N GLY A 107 7.31 -18.37 -5.63
CA GLY A 107 8.29 -17.34 -5.29
C GLY A 107 7.75 -16.17 -4.48
N VAL A 108 6.44 -16.11 -4.18
CA VAL A 108 5.88 -15.09 -3.27
C VAL A 108 6.50 -15.26 -1.88
N ASN A 109 7.10 -14.19 -1.35
CA ASN A 109 7.79 -14.24 -0.05
C ASN A 109 7.21 -13.27 1.00
N ARG A 110 6.28 -12.41 0.61
CA ARG A 110 5.48 -11.53 1.49
C ARG A 110 4.00 -11.63 1.14
N ILE A 111 3.13 -11.71 2.16
CA ILE A 111 1.68 -11.74 1.96
C ILE A 111 1.02 -10.62 2.80
N SER A 112 0.04 -9.90 2.23
CA SER A 112 -0.74 -8.88 2.93
C SER A 112 -2.21 -9.29 2.99
N PHE A 113 -2.77 -9.38 4.20
CA PHE A 113 -4.17 -9.72 4.41
C PHE A 113 -5.03 -8.49 4.70
N GLY A 114 -6.04 -8.25 3.87
CA GLY A 114 -7.05 -7.23 4.12
C GLY A 114 -8.01 -7.63 5.25
N VAL A 115 -7.58 -7.51 6.51
CA VAL A 115 -8.37 -7.86 7.71
C VAL A 115 -9.43 -6.82 8.01
N GLN A 116 -9.02 -5.57 8.07
CA GLN A 116 -9.81 -4.35 8.35
C GLN A 116 -10.35 -4.26 9.78
N SER A 117 -10.96 -5.30 10.33
CA SER A 117 -11.50 -5.35 11.69
C SER A 117 -11.61 -6.79 12.20
N ALA A 118 -11.50 -6.98 13.51
CA ALA A 118 -11.81 -8.24 14.18
C ALA A 118 -13.30 -8.38 14.54
N ARG A 119 -14.13 -7.40 14.20
CA ARG A 119 -15.58 -7.39 14.49
C ARG A 119 -16.37 -7.73 13.25
N ASP A 120 -17.12 -8.84 13.27
CA ASP A 120 -17.97 -9.28 12.15
C ASP A 120 -19.05 -8.26 11.80
N SER A 121 -19.54 -7.48 12.77
CA SER A 121 -20.47 -6.37 12.54
C SER A 121 -19.84 -5.26 11.69
N GLN A 122 -18.60 -4.87 11.99
CA GLN A 122 -17.86 -3.87 11.22
C GLN A 122 -17.51 -4.41 9.82
N LEU A 123 -17.06 -5.65 9.72
CA LEU A 123 -16.79 -6.29 8.43
C LEU A 123 -18.02 -6.29 7.52
N LYS A 124 -19.19 -6.62 8.08
CA LYS A 124 -20.47 -6.57 7.35
C LYS A 124 -20.84 -5.13 6.93
N ALA A 125 -20.63 -4.15 7.79
CA ALA A 125 -20.86 -2.74 7.47
C ALA A 125 -19.96 -2.25 6.34
N LEU A 126 -18.71 -2.70 6.30
CA LEU A 126 -17.72 -2.42 5.23
C LEU A 126 -18.03 -3.19 3.92
N GLY A 127 -18.93 -4.15 3.93
CA GLY A 127 -19.21 -5.03 2.79
C GLY A 127 -18.11 -6.09 2.57
N ARG A 128 -17.36 -6.46 3.64
CA ARG A 128 -16.37 -7.54 3.59
C ARG A 128 -17.08 -8.89 3.70
N PRO A 129 -16.73 -9.87 2.84
CA PRO A 129 -17.36 -11.20 2.87
C PRO A 129 -16.77 -12.14 3.93
N HIS A 130 -15.58 -11.86 4.46
CA HIS A 130 -14.94 -12.69 5.47
C HIS A 130 -15.39 -12.33 6.90
N THR A 131 -15.08 -13.22 7.82
CA THR A 131 -15.25 -13.07 9.27
C THR A 131 -13.91 -13.01 9.99
N ALA A 132 -13.89 -12.51 11.22
CA ALA A 132 -12.70 -12.52 12.09
C ALA A 132 -12.10 -13.94 12.25
N ARG A 133 -12.97 -14.98 12.32
CA ARG A 133 -12.54 -16.38 12.35
C ARG A 133 -11.78 -16.78 11.07
N GLN A 134 -12.23 -16.36 9.91
CA GLN A 134 -11.53 -16.62 8.65
C GLN A 134 -10.21 -15.87 8.57
N ALA A 135 -10.14 -14.64 9.08
CA ALA A 135 -8.88 -13.89 9.18
C ALA A 135 -7.86 -14.66 10.06
N ARG A 136 -8.23 -15.11 11.26
CA ARG A 136 -7.36 -15.94 12.11
C ARG A 136 -6.89 -17.22 11.39
N ALA A 137 -7.80 -17.90 10.69
CA ALA A 137 -7.47 -19.09 9.92
C ALA A 137 -6.48 -18.82 8.78
N ALA A 138 -6.62 -17.69 8.08
CA ALA A 138 -5.71 -17.27 7.00
C ALA A 138 -4.29 -17.01 7.51
N PHE A 139 -4.12 -16.30 8.62
CA PHE A 139 -2.80 -16.12 9.26
C PHE A 139 -2.17 -17.46 9.67
N ALA A 140 -2.95 -18.34 10.31
CA ALA A 140 -2.47 -19.66 10.71
C ALA A 140 -2.05 -20.49 9.46
N ALA A 141 -2.82 -20.45 8.39
CA ALA A 141 -2.50 -21.13 7.13
C ALA A 141 -1.23 -20.56 6.48
N ALA A 142 -1.06 -19.22 6.48
CA ALA A 142 0.14 -18.57 5.94
C ALA A 142 1.41 -19.00 6.68
N ARG A 143 1.36 -19.08 8.02
CA ARG A 143 2.48 -19.59 8.81
C ARG A 143 2.80 -21.06 8.50
N ARG A 144 1.78 -21.92 8.37
CA ARG A 144 2.00 -23.33 7.99
C ARG A 144 2.54 -23.49 6.57
N ALA A 145 2.16 -22.59 5.66
CA ALA A 145 2.73 -22.51 4.32
C ALA A 145 4.17 -21.93 4.29
N GLY A 146 4.75 -21.54 5.44
CA GLY A 146 6.12 -21.06 5.56
C GLY A 146 6.32 -19.57 5.30
N PHE A 147 5.26 -18.76 5.31
CA PHE A 147 5.43 -17.30 5.28
C PHE A 147 5.93 -16.78 6.64
N THR A 148 6.99 -15.99 6.61
CA THR A 148 7.57 -15.28 7.75
C THR A 148 7.41 -13.76 7.64
N ASN A 149 7.13 -13.24 6.43
CA ASN A 149 6.81 -11.85 6.18
C ASN A 149 5.31 -11.73 5.88
N ILE A 150 4.54 -11.40 6.91
CA ILE A 150 3.07 -11.35 6.85
C ILE A 150 2.63 -9.95 7.28
N SER A 151 1.80 -9.31 6.46
CA SER A 151 1.14 -8.04 6.75
C SER A 151 -0.34 -8.25 7.06
N GLY A 152 -0.90 -7.43 7.94
CA GLY A 152 -2.34 -7.30 8.15
C GLY A 152 -2.76 -5.85 7.99
N ASP A 153 -3.86 -5.61 7.28
CA ASP A 153 -4.37 -4.27 7.07
C ASP A 153 -5.49 -3.98 8.08
N ILE A 154 -5.44 -2.82 8.74
CA ILE A 154 -6.43 -2.32 9.69
C ILE A 154 -7.01 -1.02 9.15
N MET A 155 -8.33 -0.90 9.20
CA MET A 155 -8.99 0.37 8.91
C MET A 155 -9.33 1.07 10.21
N LEU A 156 -8.88 2.31 10.35
CA LEU A 156 -9.07 3.17 11.51
C LEU A 156 -10.29 4.07 11.33
N ALA A 157 -10.84 4.55 12.44
CA ALA A 157 -11.91 5.54 12.47
C ALA A 157 -13.16 5.11 11.68
N LEU A 158 -13.53 3.84 11.82
CA LEU A 158 -14.77 3.29 11.26
C LEU A 158 -16.01 3.91 11.93
N PRO A 159 -17.21 3.82 11.31
CA PRO A 159 -18.45 4.24 11.94
C PRO A 159 -18.67 3.56 13.30
N HIS A 160 -18.93 4.35 14.35
CA HIS A 160 -19.12 3.87 15.73
C HIS A 160 -17.93 3.04 16.29
N TYR A 161 -16.73 3.22 15.74
CA TYR A 161 -15.55 2.42 16.10
C TYR A 161 -14.97 2.87 17.44
N THR A 162 -14.65 1.90 18.27
CA THR A 162 -14.06 2.14 19.60
C THR A 162 -12.59 1.73 19.63
N GLN A 163 -11.84 2.29 20.59
CA GLN A 163 -10.44 1.89 20.85
C GLN A 163 -10.33 0.39 21.17
N ALA A 164 -11.26 -0.17 21.95
CA ALA A 164 -11.28 -1.58 22.28
C ALA A 164 -11.46 -2.49 21.04
N GLU A 165 -12.25 -2.07 20.04
CA GLU A 165 -12.39 -2.82 18.79
C GLU A 165 -11.12 -2.76 17.91
N PHE A 166 -10.39 -1.65 17.98
CA PHE A 166 -9.07 -1.54 17.38
C PHE A 166 -8.06 -2.48 18.06
N ASP A 167 -8.02 -2.47 19.40
CA ASP A 167 -7.11 -3.34 20.17
C ASP A 167 -7.37 -4.82 19.89
N GLU A 168 -8.63 -5.26 19.81
CA GLU A 168 -8.98 -6.62 19.41
C GLU A 168 -8.49 -6.97 17.99
N THR A 169 -8.52 -5.98 17.07
CA THR A 169 -8.04 -6.18 15.70
C THR A 169 -6.52 -6.27 15.67
N LEU A 170 -5.84 -5.42 16.41
CA LEU A 170 -4.40 -5.44 16.57
C LEU A 170 -3.92 -6.76 17.19
N GLU A 171 -4.58 -7.22 18.26
CA GLU A 171 -4.28 -8.52 18.91
C GLU A 171 -4.46 -9.68 17.92
N LEU A 172 -5.58 -9.72 17.16
CA LEU A 172 -5.81 -10.76 16.14
C LEU A 172 -4.63 -10.85 15.16
N ILE A 173 -4.16 -9.72 14.66
CA ILE A 173 -3.08 -9.64 13.68
C ILE A 173 -1.74 -10.00 14.31
N ALA A 174 -1.46 -9.50 15.52
CA ALA A 174 -0.21 -9.76 16.24
C ALA A 174 -0.08 -11.24 16.63
N GLU A 175 -1.13 -11.85 17.21
CA GLU A 175 -1.22 -13.29 17.49
C GLU A 175 -1.12 -14.14 16.21
N GLY A 176 -1.63 -13.62 15.10
CA GLY A 176 -1.49 -14.18 13.76
C GLY A 176 -0.02 -14.31 13.31
N GLY A 177 0.91 -13.62 13.97
CA GLY A 177 2.34 -13.64 13.66
C GLY A 177 2.72 -12.64 12.58
N ALA A 178 1.91 -11.59 12.37
CA ALA A 178 2.26 -10.51 11.45
C ALA A 178 3.56 -9.81 11.87
N THR A 179 4.33 -9.40 10.87
CA THR A 179 5.57 -8.63 11.02
C THR A 179 5.41 -7.20 10.54
N HIS A 180 4.27 -6.92 9.89
CA HIS A 180 3.94 -5.63 9.32
C HIS A 180 2.43 -5.36 9.48
N ILE A 181 2.05 -4.11 9.65
CA ILE A 181 0.65 -3.66 9.72
C ILE A 181 0.49 -2.41 8.86
N SER A 182 -0.50 -2.42 7.97
CA SER A 182 -0.99 -1.22 7.30
C SER A 182 -2.21 -0.71 8.07
N ALA A 183 -2.13 0.48 8.66
CA ALA A 183 -3.22 1.09 9.43
C ALA A 183 -3.56 2.45 8.83
N TYR A 184 -4.75 2.59 8.26
CA TYR A 184 -5.16 3.81 7.57
C TYR A 184 -6.57 4.25 7.94
N LEU A 185 -6.75 5.55 8.04
CA LEU A 185 -8.05 6.17 8.30
C LEU A 185 -9.01 5.88 7.15
N LEU A 186 -10.25 5.54 7.49
CA LEU A 186 -11.31 5.43 6.49
C LEU A 186 -11.49 6.77 5.78
N LYS A 187 -11.22 6.79 4.48
CA LYS A 187 -11.53 7.91 3.60
C LYS A 187 -12.79 7.61 2.80
N ILE A 188 -13.70 8.55 2.74
CA ILE A 188 -14.93 8.43 1.95
C ILE A 188 -14.65 8.98 0.55
N GLU A 189 -14.42 8.07 -0.39
CA GLU A 189 -14.19 8.42 -1.78
C GLU A 189 -15.51 8.60 -2.52
N PRO A 190 -15.68 9.68 -3.32
CA PRO A 190 -16.96 10.02 -3.97
C PRO A 190 -17.55 8.89 -4.80
N ASP A 191 -16.71 8.13 -5.51
CA ASP A 191 -17.13 7.05 -6.41
C ASP A 191 -17.37 5.71 -5.70
N SER A 192 -17.08 5.63 -4.40
CA SER A 192 -17.38 4.45 -3.58
C SER A 192 -18.86 4.35 -3.23
N ALA A 193 -19.31 3.19 -2.73
CA ALA A 193 -20.66 3.07 -2.22
C ALA A 193 -20.89 3.96 -0.98
N PHE A 194 -19.88 4.14 -0.14
CA PHE A 194 -19.92 5.06 1.00
C PHE A 194 -19.92 6.54 0.55
N GLY A 195 -19.29 6.88 -0.59
CA GLY A 195 -19.39 8.23 -1.15
C GLY A 195 -20.80 8.58 -1.60
N ARG A 196 -21.50 7.64 -2.21
CA ARG A 196 -22.90 7.79 -2.63
C ARG A 196 -23.90 7.72 -1.47
N HIS A 197 -23.59 6.92 -0.44
CA HIS A 197 -24.43 6.70 0.73
C HIS A 197 -23.54 6.64 1.98
N PRO A 198 -23.12 7.80 2.53
CA PRO A 198 -22.24 7.85 3.68
C PRO A 198 -22.86 7.12 4.88
N PRO A 199 -22.10 6.29 5.61
CA PRO A 199 -22.59 5.61 6.79
C PRO A 199 -22.80 6.61 7.94
N GLU A 200 -23.78 6.35 8.78
CA GLU A 200 -23.97 7.08 10.03
C GLU A 200 -22.86 6.73 11.05
N GLY A 201 -22.57 7.65 11.98
CA GLY A 201 -21.62 7.42 13.07
C GLY A 201 -20.16 7.50 12.66
N LEU A 202 -19.85 8.17 11.56
CA LEU A 202 -18.46 8.54 11.23
C LEU A 202 -17.94 9.51 12.29
N PRO A 203 -16.66 9.36 12.74
CA PRO A 203 -16.06 10.31 13.64
C PRO A 203 -15.87 11.68 12.95
N SER A 204 -15.83 12.75 13.74
CA SER A 204 -15.36 14.04 13.30
C SER A 204 -13.87 13.97 12.90
N PRO A 205 -13.35 14.96 12.17
CA PRO A 205 -11.92 15.03 11.86
C PRO A 205 -11.01 14.98 13.10
N ASP A 206 -11.40 15.66 14.19
CA ASP A 206 -10.63 15.69 15.44
C ASP A 206 -10.66 14.32 16.13
N GLU A 207 -11.82 13.67 16.21
CA GLU A 207 -11.94 12.30 16.75
C GLU A 207 -11.14 11.29 15.91
N ALA A 208 -11.12 11.44 14.59
CA ALA A 208 -10.33 10.59 13.71
C ALA A 208 -8.81 10.83 13.91
N ALA A 209 -8.40 12.06 14.15
CA ALA A 209 -7.02 12.43 14.47
C ALA A 209 -6.58 11.83 15.81
N ASP A 210 -7.40 11.97 16.85
CA ASP A 210 -7.15 11.39 18.18
C ASP A 210 -7.07 9.84 18.09
N PHE A 211 -7.95 9.24 17.30
CA PHE A 211 -7.94 7.80 17.07
C PHE A 211 -6.66 7.33 16.36
N TYR A 212 -6.18 8.10 15.37
CA TYR A 212 -4.91 7.79 14.71
C TYR A 212 -3.73 7.85 15.67
N LEU A 213 -3.65 8.87 16.55
CA LEU A 213 -2.58 8.97 17.55
C LEU A 213 -2.62 7.81 18.53
N TYR A 214 -3.81 7.43 19.01
CA TYR A 214 -4.02 6.25 19.81
C TYR A 214 -3.50 4.98 19.11
N ALA A 215 -3.87 4.80 17.83
CA ALA A 215 -3.44 3.64 17.06
C ALA A 215 -1.91 3.59 16.89
N VAL A 216 -1.26 4.73 16.62
CA VAL A 216 0.21 4.81 16.53
C VAL A 216 0.86 4.34 17.83
N GLU A 217 0.42 4.87 18.98
CA GLU A 217 0.95 4.52 20.29
C GLU A 217 0.81 3.01 20.59
N HIS A 218 -0.39 2.44 20.34
CA HIS A 218 -0.66 1.03 20.60
C HIS A 218 0.10 0.09 19.66
N LEU A 219 0.24 0.45 18.38
CA LEU A 219 1.06 -0.30 17.42
C LEU A 219 2.53 -0.33 17.85
N GLU A 220 3.08 0.81 18.31
CA GLU A 220 4.45 0.90 18.78
C GLU A 220 4.66 0.08 20.08
N HIS A 221 3.72 0.08 21.02
CA HIS A 221 3.75 -0.79 22.20
C HIS A 221 3.76 -2.28 21.86
N HIS A 222 3.14 -2.69 20.73
CA HIS A 222 3.18 -4.06 20.23
C HIS A 222 4.43 -4.36 19.38
N GLY A 223 5.39 -3.41 19.30
CA GLY A 223 6.65 -3.57 18.60
C GLY A 223 6.61 -3.31 17.11
N TYR A 224 5.52 -2.74 16.59
CA TYR A 224 5.41 -2.28 15.21
C TYR A 224 5.77 -0.80 15.14
N ARG A 225 6.97 -0.50 14.66
CA ARG A 225 7.45 0.89 14.52
C ARG A 225 6.84 1.53 13.29
N GLN A 226 6.31 2.74 13.46
CA GLN A 226 5.87 3.54 12.33
C GLN A 226 7.06 3.91 11.45
N TYR A 227 7.06 3.57 10.15
CA TYR A 227 8.10 3.98 9.22
C TYR A 227 7.59 4.97 8.17
N GLU A 228 6.27 5.02 7.92
CA GLU A 228 5.58 6.05 7.13
C GLU A 228 4.15 6.25 7.65
N ILE A 229 3.40 7.18 7.08
CA ILE A 229 2.11 7.67 7.62
C ILE A 229 1.10 6.55 7.92
N SER A 230 1.06 5.47 7.12
CA SER A 230 0.06 4.40 7.24
C SER A 230 0.65 3.02 7.53
N ASN A 231 1.98 2.88 7.53
CA ASN A 231 2.60 1.57 7.64
C ASN A 231 3.54 1.45 8.84
N PHE A 232 3.43 0.31 9.50
CA PHE A 232 4.12 -0.05 10.73
C PHE A 232 4.76 -1.42 10.57
N ALA A 233 5.98 -1.61 11.04
CA ALA A 233 6.69 -2.86 10.90
C ALA A 233 7.54 -3.20 12.13
N LYS A 234 7.75 -4.48 12.36
CA LYS A 234 8.88 -4.93 13.18
C LYS A 234 10.17 -4.61 12.44
N PRO A 235 11.28 -4.30 13.13
CA PRO A 235 12.52 -3.91 12.48
C PRO A 235 12.96 -4.92 11.41
N GLY A 236 13.22 -4.42 10.19
CA GLY A 236 13.64 -5.21 9.03
C GLY A 236 12.51 -5.81 8.20
N TYR A 237 11.24 -5.46 8.52
CA TYR A 237 10.05 -5.90 7.76
C TYR A 237 9.29 -4.75 7.11
N GLU A 238 9.91 -3.58 6.98
CA GLU A 238 9.37 -2.45 6.24
C GLU A 238 9.10 -2.85 4.79
N GLY A 239 7.93 -2.47 4.25
CA GLY A 239 7.54 -2.80 2.88
C GLY A 239 8.45 -2.13 1.85
N ARG A 240 9.32 -2.89 1.20
CA ARG A 240 10.34 -2.36 0.27
C ARG A 240 9.71 -1.74 -0.96
N HIS A 241 8.61 -2.31 -1.45
CA HIS A 241 7.94 -1.81 -2.65
C HIS A 241 7.41 -0.38 -2.44
N ASN A 242 6.71 -0.11 -1.34
CA ASN A 242 6.19 1.22 -1.03
C ASN A 242 7.31 2.24 -0.80
N LEU A 243 8.43 1.82 -0.22
CA LEU A 243 9.59 2.70 -0.03
C LEU A 243 10.18 3.19 -1.37
N ILE A 244 10.08 2.40 -2.46
CA ILE A 244 10.49 2.87 -3.80
C ILE A 244 9.64 4.06 -4.23
N TYR A 245 8.33 4.03 -3.99
CA TYR A 245 7.44 5.16 -4.29
C TYR A 245 7.82 6.41 -3.49
N TRP A 246 8.01 6.24 -2.18
CA TRP A 246 8.34 7.35 -1.29
C TRP A 246 9.71 7.99 -1.57
N ASP A 247 10.65 7.24 -2.11
CA ASP A 247 11.97 7.73 -2.52
C ASP A 247 11.98 8.27 -3.97
N CYS A 248 10.83 8.42 -4.63
CA CYS A 248 10.75 8.74 -6.08
C CYS A 248 11.70 7.85 -6.89
N GLY A 249 11.74 6.55 -6.57
CA GLY A 249 12.47 5.54 -7.32
C GLY A 249 11.71 5.10 -8.56
N ASP A 250 12.39 4.33 -9.41
CA ASP A 250 11.76 3.79 -10.62
C ASP A 250 10.81 2.64 -10.28
N TYR A 251 9.61 2.70 -10.82
CA TYR A 251 8.66 1.61 -10.78
C TYR A 251 7.84 1.51 -12.06
N LEU A 252 7.54 0.29 -12.44
CA LEU A 252 6.71 -0.06 -13.59
C LEU A 252 5.39 -0.67 -13.10
N GLY A 253 4.27 -0.06 -13.42
CA GLY A 253 2.94 -0.59 -13.15
C GLY A 253 2.33 -1.16 -14.43
N LEU A 254 1.88 -2.40 -14.40
CA LEU A 254 1.22 -3.08 -15.51
C LEU A 254 -0.22 -3.47 -15.15
N GLY A 255 -1.11 -3.26 -16.08
CA GLY A 255 -2.55 -3.51 -15.95
C GLY A 255 -3.38 -2.23 -15.93
N PRO A 256 -4.71 -2.33 -16.11
CA PRO A 256 -5.61 -1.18 -16.11
C PRO A 256 -5.49 -0.37 -14.82
N ALA A 257 -5.47 0.95 -14.92
CA ALA A 257 -5.28 1.90 -13.83
C ALA A 257 -3.91 1.82 -13.11
N ALA A 258 -2.96 1.02 -13.59
CA ALA A 258 -1.63 0.97 -12.99
C ALA A 258 -0.80 2.20 -13.41
N HIS A 259 -0.14 2.82 -12.43
CA HIS A 259 0.76 3.95 -12.62
C HIS A 259 2.21 3.49 -12.63
N SER A 260 3.06 4.25 -13.31
CA SER A 260 4.50 4.03 -13.43
C SER A 260 5.27 5.33 -13.26
N CYS A 261 6.53 5.22 -12.80
CA CYS A 261 7.52 6.28 -12.86
C CYS A 261 8.85 5.65 -13.28
N MET A 262 9.32 5.96 -14.48
CA MET A 262 10.55 5.41 -15.03
C MET A 262 11.43 6.54 -15.56
N GLY A 263 12.67 6.64 -15.06
CA GLY A 263 13.58 7.71 -15.43
C GLY A 263 13.02 9.12 -15.18
N GLY A 264 12.27 9.28 -14.09
CA GLY A 264 11.62 10.54 -13.69
C GLY A 264 10.39 10.92 -14.51
N ARG A 265 9.90 10.07 -15.41
CA ARG A 265 8.67 10.29 -16.20
C ARG A 265 7.55 9.41 -15.69
N ARG A 266 6.39 10.02 -15.41
CA ARG A 266 5.18 9.31 -14.97
C ARG A 266 4.27 9.00 -16.16
N PHE A 267 3.67 7.83 -16.12
CA PHE A 267 2.64 7.39 -17.04
C PHE A 267 1.72 6.36 -16.36
N TYR A 268 0.57 6.13 -16.94
CA TYR A 268 -0.38 5.14 -16.43
C TYR A 268 -1.14 4.45 -17.57
N TYR A 269 -1.66 3.26 -17.28
CA TYR A 269 -2.63 2.61 -18.16
C TYR A 269 -4.04 3.11 -17.82
N PRO A 270 -4.87 3.44 -18.85
CA PRO A 270 -6.28 3.77 -18.62
C PRO A 270 -7.00 2.68 -17.81
N ALA A 271 -8.02 3.07 -17.05
CA ALA A 271 -8.88 2.18 -16.27
C ALA A 271 -9.87 1.44 -17.20
N ASP A 272 -9.36 0.64 -18.13
CA ASP A 272 -10.13 -0.07 -19.16
C ASP A 272 -9.53 -1.48 -19.35
N THR A 273 -10.19 -2.47 -18.71
CA THR A 273 -9.76 -3.87 -18.80
C THR A 273 -9.94 -4.43 -20.21
N GLU A 274 -10.99 -4.03 -20.92
CA GLU A 274 -11.26 -4.55 -22.28
C GLU A 274 -10.20 -4.05 -23.27
N ALA A 275 -9.88 -2.75 -23.23
CA ALA A 275 -8.81 -2.19 -24.03
C ALA A 275 -7.45 -2.85 -23.73
N PHE A 276 -7.15 -3.13 -22.45
CA PHE A 276 -5.93 -3.80 -22.05
C PHE A 276 -5.85 -5.24 -22.58
N LEU A 277 -6.94 -5.99 -22.52
CA LEU A 277 -7.01 -7.36 -23.04
C LEU A 277 -6.78 -7.41 -24.55
N ASN A 278 -7.34 -6.45 -25.30
CA ASN A 278 -7.30 -6.38 -26.76
C ASN A 278 -6.05 -5.67 -27.30
N ASP A 279 -5.05 -5.38 -26.47
CA ASP A 279 -3.81 -4.68 -26.86
C ASP A 279 -4.06 -3.25 -27.41
N ASN A 280 -5.14 -2.61 -26.97
CA ASN A 280 -5.54 -1.26 -27.36
C ASN A 280 -5.30 -0.21 -26.27
N ALA A 281 -4.77 -0.62 -25.10
CA ALA A 281 -4.45 0.29 -23.99
C ALA A 281 -3.00 0.77 -24.10
N ALA A 282 -2.78 1.91 -24.72
CA ALA A 282 -1.48 2.56 -24.68
C ALA A 282 -1.29 3.32 -23.37
N PRO A 283 -0.08 3.32 -22.76
CA PRO A 283 0.23 4.13 -21.60
C PRO A 283 0.05 5.63 -21.89
N VAL A 284 -0.55 6.36 -20.96
CA VAL A 284 -0.79 7.80 -21.04
C VAL A 284 0.24 8.52 -20.19
N MET A 285 0.95 9.50 -20.77
CA MET A 285 1.93 10.30 -20.03
C MET A 285 1.25 11.20 -18.99
N ASP A 286 1.79 11.23 -17.77
CA ASP A 286 1.27 11.98 -16.62
C ASP A 286 2.36 12.87 -15.98
N GLY A 287 3.16 13.52 -16.81
CA GLY A 287 4.20 14.46 -16.36
C GLY A 287 5.48 13.79 -15.85
N GLY A 288 6.08 14.37 -14.83
CA GLY A 288 7.34 13.92 -14.25
C GLY A 288 7.29 13.84 -12.74
N CYS A 289 8.31 13.23 -12.13
CA CYS A 289 8.54 13.23 -10.68
C CYS A 289 9.62 14.27 -10.38
N GLY A 290 9.24 15.39 -9.77
CA GLY A 290 10.10 16.54 -9.51
C GLY A 290 10.48 16.73 -8.04
N ALA A 291 11.07 17.91 -7.75
CA ALA A 291 11.47 18.29 -6.41
C ALA A 291 10.28 18.36 -5.43
N GLU A 292 9.15 18.85 -5.90
CA GLU A 292 7.91 18.96 -5.09
C GLU A 292 7.37 17.58 -4.73
N ASP A 293 7.30 16.65 -5.71
CA ASP A 293 6.88 15.27 -5.45
C ASP A 293 7.81 14.62 -4.41
N TYR A 294 9.12 14.79 -4.56
CA TYR A 294 10.08 14.22 -3.62
C TYR A 294 9.90 14.79 -2.21
N LEU A 295 9.70 16.11 -2.06
CA LEU A 295 9.42 16.75 -0.78
C LEU A 295 8.13 16.17 -0.15
N ILE A 296 7.04 16.10 -0.91
CA ILE A 296 5.76 15.53 -0.47
C ILE A 296 5.94 14.10 0.03
N LEU A 297 6.62 13.26 -0.76
CA LEU A 297 6.76 11.83 -0.48
C LEU A 297 7.73 11.54 0.68
N GLN A 298 8.84 12.29 0.78
CA GLN A 298 9.78 12.13 1.90
C GLN A 298 9.19 12.55 3.24
N LEU A 299 8.32 13.58 3.27
CA LEU A 299 7.64 13.99 4.51
C LEU A 299 6.53 13.02 4.96
N ARG A 300 6.19 12.02 4.15
CA ARG A 300 5.36 10.88 4.61
C ARG A 300 6.16 9.90 5.48
N LEU A 301 7.48 9.88 5.33
CA LEU A 301 8.37 8.95 6.01
C LEU A 301 8.77 9.48 7.40
N ARG A 302 8.83 8.58 8.38
CA ARG A 302 9.34 8.91 9.71
C ARG A 302 10.83 9.27 9.71
N LYS A 303 11.60 8.81 8.72
CA LYS A 303 12.99 9.25 8.52
C LYS A 303 13.08 10.71 8.05
N GLY A 304 12.02 11.23 7.42
CA GLY A 304 11.94 12.61 6.95
C GLY A 304 12.74 12.91 5.69
N LEU A 305 12.79 14.21 5.37
CA LEU A 305 13.49 14.79 4.24
C LEU A 305 14.92 15.21 4.64
N ASP A 306 15.93 14.62 4.01
CA ASP A 306 17.32 15.09 4.09
C ASP A 306 17.51 16.26 3.11
N LEU A 307 17.81 17.46 3.66
CA LEU A 307 17.97 18.69 2.87
C LEU A 307 19.22 18.66 1.98
N ALA A 308 20.28 17.96 2.39
CA ALA A 308 21.49 17.81 1.58
C ALA A 308 21.23 16.90 0.36
N ALA A 309 20.52 15.77 0.56
CA ALA A 309 20.08 14.90 -0.52
C ALA A 309 19.11 15.62 -1.47
N TYR A 310 18.17 16.41 -0.94
CA TYR A 310 17.24 17.22 -1.71
C TYR A 310 17.95 18.22 -2.61
N LYS A 311 18.92 18.96 -2.03
CA LYS A 311 19.77 19.89 -2.78
C LYS A 311 20.59 19.18 -3.86
N THR A 312 21.22 18.07 -3.52
CA THR A 312 22.06 17.31 -4.45
C THR A 312 21.27 16.77 -5.63
N ARG A 313 20.05 16.27 -5.37
CA ARG A 313 19.20 15.63 -6.40
C ARG A 313 18.49 16.64 -7.31
N TYR A 314 18.04 17.78 -6.75
CA TYR A 314 17.16 18.72 -7.45
C TYR A 314 17.70 20.14 -7.54
N GLY A 315 18.84 20.46 -6.91
CA GLY A 315 19.40 21.81 -6.87
C GLY A 315 18.54 22.81 -6.07
N LYS A 316 17.61 22.30 -5.22
CA LYS A 316 16.68 23.12 -4.44
C LYS A 316 17.11 23.22 -2.98
N GLU A 317 16.90 24.37 -2.38
CA GLU A 317 17.13 24.64 -0.95
C GLU A 317 15.90 25.31 -0.36
N PHE A 318 15.70 25.13 0.93
CA PHE A 318 14.66 25.86 1.65
C PHE A 318 15.07 27.34 1.80
N SER A 319 14.14 28.21 1.50
CA SER A 319 14.25 29.64 1.76
C SER A 319 14.30 29.94 3.25
N THR A 320 14.72 31.15 3.61
CA THR A 320 14.68 31.63 5.00
C THR A 320 13.26 31.57 5.59
N ALA A 321 12.23 31.85 4.78
CA ALA A 321 10.84 31.78 5.21
C ALA A 321 10.41 30.34 5.50
N GLN A 322 10.71 29.38 4.63
CA GLN A 322 10.44 27.97 4.85
C GLN A 322 11.17 27.42 6.09
N LEU A 323 12.44 27.80 6.30
CA LEU A 323 13.19 27.40 7.52
C LEU A 323 12.60 28.03 8.80
N ALA A 324 12.08 29.26 8.74
CA ALA A 324 11.38 29.87 9.86
C ALA A 324 10.06 29.14 10.16
N PHE A 325 9.31 28.73 9.13
CA PHE A 325 8.10 27.94 9.28
C PHE A 325 8.40 26.56 9.87
N VAL A 326 9.44 25.86 9.40
CA VAL A 326 9.91 24.58 9.98
C VAL A 326 10.19 24.72 11.48
N LYS A 327 10.87 25.80 11.91
CA LYS A 327 11.13 26.07 13.35
C LYS A 327 9.82 26.23 14.15
N ASN A 328 8.81 26.84 13.55
CA ASN A 328 7.49 26.95 14.18
C ASN A 328 6.80 25.58 14.30
N CYS A 329 6.87 24.74 13.27
CA CYS A 329 6.37 23.35 13.32
C CYS A 329 7.06 22.55 14.44
N VAL A 330 8.38 22.68 14.59
CA VAL A 330 9.14 22.05 15.68
C VAL A 330 8.67 22.54 17.05
N LYS A 331 8.53 23.86 17.22
CA LYS A 331 8.04 24.45 18.48
C LYS A 331 6.64 23.98 18.84
N SER A 332 5.79 23.74 17.84
CA SER A 332 4.42 23.25 18.02
C SER A 332 4.33 21.72 18.14
N GLY A 333 5.44 20.99 18.09
CA GLY A 333 5.47 19.52 18.22
C GLY A 333 5.06 18.75 16.95
N TYR A 334 4.90 19.41 15.81
CA TYR A 334 4.51 18.77 14.54
C TYR A 334 5.69 18.21 13.74
N ALA A 335 6.91 18.67 14.01
CA ALA A 335 8.11 18.24 13.31
C ALA A 335 9.31 18.11 14.25
N THR A 336 10.32 17.40 13.79
CA THR A 336 11.69 17.44 14.30
C THR A 336 12.60 17.95 13.20
N PHE A 337 13.61 18.75 13.58
CA PHE A 337 14.61 19.27 12.66
C PHE A 337 15.96 19.41 13.37
N ASP A 338 16.94 18.65 12.93
CA ASP A 338 18.30 18.63 13.50
C ASP A 338 19.30 19.57 12.78
N GLY A 339 18.81 20.37 11.83
CA GLY A 339 19.61 21.23 10.97
C GLY A 339 19.92 20.62 9.59
N SER A 340 19.72 19.32 9.42
CA SER A 340 19.91 18.58 8.16
C SER A 340 18.65 17.84 7.70
N THR A 341 17.91 17.25 8.62
CA THR A 341 16.76 16.39 8.33
C THR A 341 15.49 16.97 8.96
N LEU A 342 14.46 17.15 8.14
CA LEU A 342 13.11 17.51 8.55
C LEU A 342 12.23 16.27 8.56
N ALA A 343 11.72 15.87 9.72
CA ALA A 343 10.77 14.74 9.84
C ALA A 343 9.50 15.19 10.58
N LEU A 344 8.35 14.69 10.13
CA LEU A 344 7.09 14.94 10.80
C LEU A 344 6.90 13.96 11.97
N THR A 345 6.35 14.48 13.09
CA THR A 345 5.86 13.66 14.20
C THR A 345 4.55 12.97 13.80
N PRO A 346 4.03 12.00 14.55
CA PRO A 346 2.67 11.48 14.31
C PRO A 346 1.60 12.58 14.25
N ALA A 347 1.67 13.58 15.13
CA ALA A 347 0.78 14.74 15.09
C ALA A 347 0.99 15.61 13.82
N GLY A 348 2.24 15.75 13.37
CA GLY A 348 2.55 16.44 12.12
C GLY A 348 2.06 15.72 10.88
N LEU A 349 2.05 14.37 10.87
CA LEU A 349 1.52 13.57 9.76
C LEU A 349 0.00 13.78 9.59
N ILE A 350 -0.76 13.99 10.65
CA ILE A 350 -2.19 14.31 10.58
C ILE A 350 -2.45 15.61 9.82
N VAL A 351 -1.63 16.62 10.05
CA VAL A 351 -1.74 17.95 9.43
C VAL A 351 -0.77 18.16 8.27
N GLN A 352 -0.25 17.07 7.71
CA GLN A 352 0.78 17.09 6.67
C GLN A 352 0.41 18.00 5.49
N ASN A 353 -0.83 17.96 5.01
CA ASN A 353 -1.26 18.77 3.87
C ASN A 353 -1.13 20.26 4.14
N SER A 354 -1.46 20.72 5.36
CA SER A 354 -1.30 22.12 5.76
C SER A 354 0.19 22.52 5.85
N ILE A 355 1.04 21.60 6.35
CA ILE A 355 2.49 21.82 6.39
C ILE A 355 3.08 21.89 4.98
N LEU A 356 2.67 20.99 4.10
CA LEU A 356 3.12 20.95 2.71
C LEU A 356 2.72 22.22 1.94
N ALA A 357 1.51 22.77 2.16
CA ALA A 357 1.04 23.98 1.51
C ALA A 357 1.94 25.22 1.80
N GLU A 358 2.64 25.24 2.94
CA GLU A 358 3.57 26.31 3.30
C GLU A 358 5.02 26.03 2.85
N LEU A 359 5.32 24.78 2.48
CA LEU A 359 6.65 24.36 2.05
C LEU A 359 6.79 24.30 0.52
N LEU A 360 5.69 24.18 -0.22
CA LEU A 360 5.64 24.18 -1.69
C LEU A 360 5.51 25.59 -2.25
#